data_b64383a593df4331dcd5284e9a308972
#
_entry.id   b64383a593df4331dcd5284e9a308972
#
_cell.length_a   1.000
_cell.length_b   1.000
_cell.length_c   1.000
_cell.angle_alpha   90.00
_cell.angle_beta   90.00
_cell.angle_gamma   90.00
#
_symmetry.space_group_name_H-M   'P 1'
#
loop_
_entity.id
_entity.type
_entity.pdbx_description
1 polymer ?
#
loop_
_entity_poly.entity_id
_entity_poly.type
_entity_poly.pdbx_seq_one_letter_code
_entity_poly.pdbx_strand_id
1 'polypeptide(L)'
;AWPLEDRAQVLGQYRDELRGLGYLRNAMVHGYKGKRAMAEPEPWVVEEIEKLERIISEPPPVYPDFCTREVHTLAPTDSVARAVTMMRQGGYSQMPIYEGKAFRGLLTPDALTVWLGERAAAGVLSLNETPISDVLALAKYEDYIFAGRETNVFEAFEHFRRFQKQGRELRAVLITEHGRENQKLLGIMTDRDLAEAYAAVEV
;
A
#
# COMPACT_ATOMS: atom_id res chain seq x y z
N ALA A 1 10.12 10.61 13.83
CA ALA A 1 9.33 11.77 13.37
C ALA A 1 9.32 11.76 11.85
N TRP A 2 8.16 11.88 11.26
CA TRP A 2 7.92 11.90 9.82
C TRP A 2 8.69 13.07 9.16
N PRO A 3 9.42 12.84 8.02
CA PRO A 3 10.24 13.87 7.36
C PRO A 3 9.44 15.10 6.91
N LEU A 4 10.06 16.28 6.96
CA LEU A 4 9.40 17.54 6.59
C LEU A 4 8.99 17.59 5.12
N GLU A 5 9.75 16.94 4.23
CA GLU A 5 9.47 16.88 2.79
C GLU A 5 8.18 16.13 2.49
N ASP A 6 7.97 15.00 3.19
CA ASP A 6 6.76 14.19 3.05
C ASP A 6 5.53 14.91 3.61
N ARG A 7 5.70 15.66 4.72
CA ARG A 7 4.65 16.55 5.28
C ARG A 7 4.23 17.63 4.29
N ALA A 8 5.19 18.24 3.60
CA ALA A 8 4.90 19.29 2.61
C ALA A 8 4.04 18.76 1.46
N GLN A 9 4.22 17.51 1.07
CA GLN A 9 3.44 16.88 0.03
C GLN A 9 2.01 16.58 0.48
N VAL A 10 1.84 16.05 1.70
CA VAL A 10 0.52 15.81 2.30
C VAL A 10 -0.24 17.12 2.50
N LEU A 11 0.43 18.17 3.03
CA LEU A 11 -0.14 19.52 3.09
C LEU A 11 -0.60 20.04 1.73
N GLY A 12 0.08 19.61 0.65
CA GLY A 12 -0.32 19.91 -0.73
C GLY A 12 -1.63 19.28 -1.15
N GLN A 13 -1.97 18.09 -0.63
CA GLN A 13 -3.23 17.39 -0.92
C GLN A 13 -4.41 18.10 -0.27
N TYR A 14 -4.25 18.62 0.95
CA TYR A 14 -5.30 19.32 1.72
C TYR A 14 -5.21 20.85 1.60
N ARG A 15 -4.56 21.36 0.55
CA ARG A 15 -4.30 22.81 0.39
C ARG A 15 -5.57 23.63 0.35
N ASP A 16 -6.58 23.16 -0.36
CA ASP A 16 -7.81 23.92 -0.58
C ASP A 16 -8.69 23.90 0.67
N GLU A 17 -8.76 22.77 1.36
CA GLU A 17 -9.42 22.60 2.65
C GLU A 17 -8.77 23.51 3.70
N LEU A 18 -7.45 23.44 3.85
CA LEU A 18 -6.70 24.28 4.79
C LEU A 18 -6.86 25.78 4.49
N ARG A 19 -6.91 26.18 3.20
CA ARG A 19 -7.20 27.57 2.82
C ARG A 19 -8.62 27.97 3.18
N GLY A 20 -9.62 27.10 2.89
CA GLY A 20 -11.02 27.33 3.26
C GLY A 20 -11.20 27.58 4.75
N LEU A 21 -10.60 26.70 5.57
CA LEU A 21 -10.59 26.84 7.03
C LEU A 21 -9.88 28.11 7.49
N GLY A 22 -8.77 28.50 6.84
CA GLY A 22 -8.07 29.75 7.10
C GLY A 22 -8.92 30.98 6.80
N TYR A 23 -9.67 31.00 5.69
CA TYR A 23 -10.62 32.07 5.37
C TYR A 23 -11.76 32.15 6.38
N LEU A 24 -12.35 31.00 6.73
CA LEU A 24 -13.40 30.93 7.75
C LEU A 24 -12.92 31.49 9.10
N ARG A 25 -11.78 31.02 9.60
CA ARG A 25 -11.17 31.52 10.83
C ARG A 25 -10.95 33.04 10.77
N ASN A 26 -10.43 33.57 9.65
CA ASN A 26 -10.19 35.01 9.50
C ASN A 26 -11.49 35.82 9.49
N ALA A 27 -12.55 35.33 8.84
CA ALA A 27 -13.85 35.96 8.86
C ALA A 27 -14.45 36.02 10.28
N MET A 28 -14.31 34.92 11.04
CA MET A 28 -14.84 34.84 12.41
C MET A 28 -14.08 35.71 13.40
N VAL A 29 -12.76 35.81 13.28
CA VAL A 29 -11.89 36.48 14.26
C VAL A 29 -11.66 37.97 13.90
N HIS A 30 -11.53 38.32 12.62
CA HIS A 30 -11.10 39.65 12.19
C HIS A 30 -12.19 40.48 11.51
N GLY A 31 -13.40 39.94 11.33
CA GLY A 31 -14.50 40.63 10.66
C GLY A 31 -15.05 41.87 11.37
N TYR A 32 -14.64 42.15 12.61
CA TYR A 32 -15.11 43.29 13.41
C TYR A 32 -13.98 43.91 14.25
N LYS A 33 -14.01 45.24 14.45
CA LYS A 33 -13.02 45.97 15.24
C LYS A 33 -13.10 45.73 16.77
N GLY A 34 -13.77 44.70 17.21
CA GLY A 34 -13.91 44.28 18.60
C GLY A 34 -13.08 43.06 18.99
N LYS A 35 -12.80 42.92 20.27
CA LYS A 35 -12.02 41.77 20.81
C LYS A 35 -12.80 40.46 20.93
N ARG A 36 -13.99 40.35 20.34
CA ARG A 36 -14.80 39.11 20.36
C ARG A 36 -14.95 38.53 18.97
N ALA A 37 -14.89 37.19 18.87
CA ALA A 37 -15.23 36.49 17.65
C ALA A 37 -16.68 36.81 17.26
N MET A 38 -16.93 36.98 15.95
CA MET A 38 -18.28 37.30 15.43
C MET A 38 -19.20 36.08 15.36
N ALA A 39 -18.66 34.90 15.35
CA ALA A 39 -19.39 33.64 15.30
C ALA A 39 -18.55 32.54 15.96
N GLU A 40 -19.20 31.49 16.39
CA GLU A 40 -18.58 30.23 16.80
C GLU A 40 -18.71 29.22 15.65
N PRO A 41 -17.70 28.38 15.37
CA PRO A 41 -17.81 27.36 14.35
C PRO A 41 -18.86 26.32 14.74
N GLU A 42 -19.57 25.81 13.76
CA GLU A 42 -20.41 24.63 13.96
C GLU A 42 -19.55 23.44 14.41
N PRO A 43 -20.06 22.53 15.25
CA PRO A 43 -19.27 21.40 15.79
C PRO A 43 -18.58 20.56 14.73
N TRP A 44 -19.24 20.30 13.59
CA TRP A 44 -18.67 19.52 12.51
C TRP A 44 -17.40 20.17 11.90
N VAL A 45 -17.29 21.50 11.87
CA VAL A 45 -16.10 22.21 11.40
C VAL A 45 -14.92 21.96 12.33
N VAL A 46 -15.16 21.91 13.63
CA VAL A 46 -14.13 21.62 14.63
C VAL A 46 -13.66 20.17 14.46
N GLU A 47 -14.58 19.24 14.31
CA GLU A 47 -14.28 17.82 14.10
C GLU A 47 -13.44 17.61 12.82
N GLU A 48 -13.74 18.33 11.75
CA GLU A 48 -12.99 18.29 10.49
C GLU A 48 -11.56 18.83 10.64
N ILE A 49 -11.41 19.94 11.37
CA ILE A 49 -10.07 20.50 11.68
C ILE A 49 -9.25 19.51 12.53
N GLU A 50 -9.85 18.94 13.56
CA GLU A 50 -9.18 17.95 14.42
C GLU A 50 -8.81 16.68 13.66
N LYS A 51 -9.67 16.24 12.72
CA LYS A 51 -9.37 15.12 11.82
C LYS A 51 -8.18 15.43 10.91
N LEU A 52 -8.17 16.60 10.27
CA LEU A 52 -7.07 17.06 9.43
C LEU A 52 -5.75 17.18 10.21
N GLU A 53 -5.79 17.79 11.39
CA GLU A 53 -4.62 17.91 12.26
C GLU A 53 -4.03 16.54 12.58
N ARG A 54 -4.87 15.57 12.94
CA ARG A 54 -4.47 14.20 13.25
C ARG A 54 -3.84 13.51 12.06
N ILE A 55 -4.49 13.57 10.90
CA ILE A 55 -3.99 12.97 9.65
C ILE A 55 -2.62 13.54 9.26
N ILE A 56 -2.42 14.86 9.42
CA ILE A 56 -1.18 15.52 9.04
C ILE A 56 -0.07 15.32 10.08
N SER A 57 -0.43 15.31 11.37
CA SER A 57 0.55 15.19 12.45
C SER A 57 0.99 13.76 12.69
N GLU A 58 0.03 12.84 12.66
CA GLU A 58 0.20 11.42 12.94
C GLU A 58 -0.56 10.58 11.89
N PRO A 59 -0.04 10.51 10.65
CA PRO A 59 -0.70 9.74 9.61
C PRO A 59 -0.82 8.27 10.01
N PRO A 60 -1.96 7.63 9.72
CA PRO A 60 -2.18 6.25 10.12
C PRO A 60 -1.13 5.32 9.50
N PRO A 61 -0.57 4.38 10.28
CA PRO A 61 0.37 3.40 9.76
C PRO A 61 -0.36 2.38 8.89
N VAL A 62 0.34 1.82 7.89
CA VAL A 62 -0.21 0.75 7.04
C VAL A 62 -0.47 -0.51 7.88
N TYR A 63 0.47 -0.88 8.74
CA TYR A 63 0.29 -2.01 9.65
C TYR A 63 -0.24 -1.53 11.01
N PRO A 64 -1.27 -2.15 11.56
CA PRO A 64 -1.91 -3.41 11.14
C PRO A 64 -3.18 -3.25 10.28
N ASP A 65 -3.69 -2.04 10.05
CA ASP A 65 -5.09 -1.81 9.69
C ASP A 65 -5.34 -1.78 8.17
N PHE A 66 -4.32 -1.41 7.37
CA PHE A 66 -4.43 -1.27 5.91
C PHE A 66 -3.59 -2.31 5.16
N CYS A 67 -3.47 -3.51 5.73
CA CYS A 67 -2.78 -4.63 5.09
C CYS A 67 -3.33 -5.97 5.55
N THR A 68 -3.21 -6.99 4.70
CA THR A 68 -3.50 -8.38 5.09
C THR A 68 -2.39 -8.88 6.01
N ARG A 69 -2.71 -9.24 7.27
CA ARG A 69 -1.76 -9.73 8.30
C ARG A 69 -1.46 -11.21 8.23
N GLU A 70 -2.47 -12.02 7.91
CA GLU A 70 -2.32 -13.46 7.76
C GLU A 70 -1.90 -13.79 6.33
N VAL A 71 -0.62 -13.56 6.04
CA VAL A 71 -0.09 -13.74 4.68
C VAL A 71 0.25 -15.21 4.45
N HIS A 72 -0.43 -15.83 3.50
CA HIS A 72 -0.08 -17.16 3.02
C HIS A 72 1.15 -17.08 2.13
N THR A 73 2.08 -18.01 2.36
CA THR A 73 3.32 -18.13 1.58
C THR A 73 3.47 -19.53 1.01
N LEU A 74 4.23 -19.66 -0.04
CA LEU A 74 4.59 -20.95 -0.64
C LEU A 74 6.11 -21.07 -0.74
N ALA A 75 6.59 -22.30 -0.93
CA ALA A 75 8.00 -22.59 -1.19
C ALA A 75 8.27 -22.58 -2.72
N PRO A 76 9.52 -22.29 -3.17
CA PRO A 76 9.90 -22.40 -4.57
C PRO A 76 9.65 -23.78 -5.17
N THR A 77 9.70 -24.82 -4.33
CA THR A 77 9.47 -26.23 -4.70
C THR A 77 8.00 -26.64 -4.75
N ASP A 78 7.10 -25.80 -4.26
CA ASP A 78 5.66 -26.06 -4.38
C ASP A 78 5.25 -26.01 -5.86
N SER A 79 4.21 -26.78 -6.22
CA SER A 79 3.74 -26.82 -7.61
C SER A 79 2.92 -25.61 -7.98
N VAL A 80 2.95 -25.24 -9.26
CA VAL A 80 2.08 -24.18 -9.83
C VAL A 80 0.61 -24.50 -9.61
N ALA A 81 0.20 -25.79 -9.69
CA ALA A 81 -1.16 -26.21 -9.39
C ALA A 81 -1.60 -25.85 -7.97
N ARG A 82 -0.72 -26.06 -6.97
CA ARG A 82 -0.98 -25.67 -5.56
C ARG A 82 -1.15 -24.15 -5.45
N ALA A 83 -0.25 -23.38 -6.05
CA ALA A 83 -0.29 -21.92 -6.01
C ALA A 83 -1.61 -21.38 -6.60
N VAL A 84 -1.95 -21.79 -7.81
CA VAL A 84 -3.19 -21.35 -8.50
C VAL A 84 -4.44 -21.75 -7.71
N THR A 85 -4.44 -22.95 -7.10
CA THR A 85 -5.54 -23.40 -6.25
C THR A 85 -5.71 -22.53 -5.03
N MET A 86 -4.62 -22.21 -4.31
CA MET A 86 -4.64 -21.35 -3.13
C MET A 86 -5.05 -19.91 -3.48
N MET A 87 -4.50 -19.35 -4.55
CA MET A 87 -4.87 -18.02 -5.04
C MET A 87 -6.37 -17.94 -5.34
N ARG A 88 -6.91 -18.92 -6.07
CA ARG A 88 -8.34 -18.97 -6.41
C ARG A 88 -9.24 -19.12 -5.16
N GLN A 89 -8.87 -20.01 -4.23
CA GLN A 89 -9.68 -20.27 -3.04
C GLN A 89 -9.66 -19.12 -2.04
N GLY A 90 -8.49 -18.50 -1.86
CA GLY A 90 -8.30 -17.38 -0.94
C GLY A 90 -8.61 -16.01 -1.54
N GLY A 91 -8.84 -15.90 -2.86
CA GLY A 91 -9.01 -14.62 -3.54
C GLY A 91 -7.74 -13.78 -3.58
N TYR A 92 -6.57 -14.42 -3.46
CA TYR A 92 -5.28 -13.74 -3.50
C TYR A 92 -4.85 -13.51 -4.95
N SER A 93 -4.36 -12.31 -5.24
CA SER A 93 -3.73 -11.98 -6.53
C SER A 93 -2.21 -12.02 -6.47
N GLN A 94 -1.62 -11.95 -5.29
CA GLN A 94 -0.17 -12.05 -5.09
C GLN A 94 0.14 -13.05 -3.97
N MET A 95 1.26 -13.77 -4.12
CA MET A 95 1.70 -14.74 -3.13
C MET A 95 3.20 -14.66 -2.92
N PRO A 96 3.68 -14.27 -1.73
CA PRO A 96 5.09 -14.25 -1.41
C PRO A 96 5.66 -15.66 -1.33
N ILE A 97 6.82 -15.86 -1.94
CA ILE A 97 7.52 -17.15 -2.01
C ILE A 97 8.73 -17.10 -1.08
N TYR A 98 8.77 -18.05 -0.16
CA TYR A 98 9.84 -18.16 0.84
C TYR A 98 10.48 -19.55 0.84
N GLU A 99 11.80 -19.58 1.00
CA GLU A 99 12.57 -20.80 1.31
C GLU A 99 13.10 -20.68 2.74
N GLY A 100 12.42 -21.33 3.66
CA GLY A 100 12.65 -21.10 5.10
C GLY A 100 12.36 -19.64 5.48
N LYS A 101 13.40 -18.86 5.79
CA LYS A 101 13.29 -17.42 6.12
C LYS A 101 13.71 -16.49 4.95
N ALA A 102 14.24 -17.07 3.87
CA ALA A 102 14.69 -16.32 2.72
C ALA A 102 13.53 -16.06 1.76
N PHE A 103 13.25 -14.80 1.49
CA PHE A 103 12.33 -14.41 0.43
C PHE A 103 12.94 -14.77 -0.94
N ARG A 104 12.12 -15.30 -1.85
CA ARG A 104 12.55 -15.75 -3.18
C ARG A 104 11.86 -15.02 -4.32
N GLY A 105 10.81 -14.27 -4.02
CA GLY A 105 10.07 -13.48 -5.00
C GLY A 105 8.59 -13.41 -4.69
N LEU A 106 7.88 -12.68 -5.52
CA LEU A 106 6.42 -12.54 -5.49
C LEU A 106 5.82 -13.25 -6.70
N LEU A 107 4.99 -14.25 -6.45
CA LEU A 107 4.21 -14.90 -7.50
C LEU A 107 3.00 -14.00 -7.81
N THR A 108 2.85 -13.63 -9.07
CA THR A 108 1.80 -12.76 -9.58
C THR A 108 1.06 -13.41 -10.75
N PRO A 109 -0.17 -12.96 -11.09
CA PRO A 109 -0.88 -13.41 -12.29
C PRO A 109 -0.08 -13.15 -13.57
N ASP A 110 0.67 -12.06 -13.64
CA ASP A 110 1.49 -11.73 -14.81
C ASP A 110 2.63 -12.73 -14.98
N ALA A 111 3.33 -13.08 -13.91
CA ALA A 111 4.38 -14.10 -13.94
C ALA A 111 3.82 -15.46 -14.41
N LEU A 112 2.64 -15.84 -13.88
CA LEU A 112 1.95 -17.05 -14.32
C LEU A 112 1.53 -16.99 -15.79
N THR A 113 1.07 -15.84 -16.27
CA THR A 113 0.65 -15.65 -17.67
C THR A 113 1.85 -15.74 -18.62
N VAL A 114 2.98 -15.12 -18.27
CA VAL A 114 4.21 -15.21 -19.07
C VAL A 114 4.68 -16.66 -19.13
N TRP A 115 4.76 -17.32 -17.98
CA TRP A 115 5.15 -18.74 -17.93
C TRP A 115 4.21 -19.62 -18.75
N LEU A 116 2.89 -19.43 -18.62
CA LEU A 116 1.88 -20.18 -19.35
C LEU A 116 2.04 -20.00 -20.88
N GLY A 117 2.29 -18.78 -21.33
CA GLY A 117 2.52 -18.48 -22.75
C GLY A 117 3.74 -19.20 -23.30
N GLU A 118 4.85 -19.22 -22.56
CA GLU A 118 6.07 -19.94 -22.96
C GLU A 118 5.86 -21.45 -23.01
N ARG A 119 5.18 -22.02 -22.02
CA ARG A 119 4.90 -23.47 -21.98
C ARG A 119 3.88 -23.90 -23.02
N ALA A 120 2.87 -23.10 -23.30
CA ALA A 120 1.90 -23.35 -24.36
C ALA A 120 2.57 -23.36 -25.76
N ALA A 121 3.49 -22.44 -26.01
CA ALA A 121 4.27 -22.40 -27.24
C ALA A 121 5.18 -23.64 -27.41
N ALA A 122 5.69 -24.20 -26.32
CA ALA A 122 6.49 -25.41 -26.30
C ALA A 122 5.66 -26.72 -26.43
N GLY A 123 4.32 -26.63 -26.33
CA GLY A 123 3.42 -27.80 -26.37
C GLY A 123 3.47 -28.69 -25.11
N VAL A 124 4.09 -28.24 -24.03
CA VAL A 124 4.23 -29.01 -22.78
C VAL A 124 3.72 -28.20 -21.62
N LEU A 125 2.65 -28.67 -20.98
CA LEU A 125 2.06 -28.02 -19.82
C LEU A 125 1.72 -29.04 -18.72
N SER A 126 2.44 -28.99 -17.60
CA SER A 126 2.12 -29.76 -16.41
C SER A 126 2.14 -28.84 -15.18
N LEU A 127 0.96 -28.49 -14.68
CA LEU A 127 0.83 -27.62 -13.52
C LEU A 127 1.27 -28.30 -12.21
N ASN A 128 1.13 -29.64 -12.14
CA ASN A 128 1.44 -30.40 -10.94
C ASN A 128 2.95 -30.67 -10.78
N GLU A 129 3.66 -30.78 -11.90
CA GLU A 129 5.09 -31.13 -11.91
C GLU A 129 5.99 -29.90 -11.99
N THR A 130 5.44 -28.73 -12.38
CA THR A 130 6.21 -27.50 -12.47
C THR A 130 6.33 -26.83 -11.10
N PRO A 131 7.55 -26.63 -10.61
CA PRO A 131 7.77 -25.86 -9.38
C PRO A 131 7.60 -24.36 -9.63
N ILE A 132 7.23 -23.63 -8.57
CA ILE A 132 7.06 -22.17 -8.62
C ILE A 132 8.36 -21.46 -9.04
N SER A 133 9.53 -22.03 -8.69
CA SER A 133 10.83 -21.49 -9.12
C SER A 133 10.94 -21.27 -10.63
N ASP A 134 10.33 -22.14 -11.45
CA ASP A 134 10.35 -22.01 -12.90
C ASP A 134 9.53 -20.81 -13.39
N VAL A 135 8.45 -20.49 -12.68
CA VAL A 135 7.63 -19.29 -12.95
C VAL A 135 8.40 -18.03 -12.56
N LEU A 136 9.00 -18.02 -11.36
CA LEU A 136 9.77 -16.88 -10.88
C LEU A 136 11.00 -16.57 -11.76
N ALA A 137 11.62 -17.59 -12.35
CA ALA A 137 12.75 -17.41 -13.27
C ALA A 137 12.39 -16.60 -14.54
N LEU A 138 11.10 -16.54 -14.91
CA LEU A 138 10.58 -15.76 -16.03
C LEU A 138 10.03 -14.41 -15.63
N ALA A 139 9.93 -14.11 -14.34
CA ALA A 139 9.50 -12.80 -13.86
C ALA A 139 10.54 -11.73 -14.26
N LYS A 140 10.11 -10.77 -15.09
CA LYS A 140 10.99 -9.75 -15.65
C LYS A 140 11.29 -8.59 -14.70
N TYR A 141 10.42 -8.36 -13.72
CA TYR A 141 10.49 -7.20 -12.83
C TYR A 141 10.17 -7.58 -11.39
N GLU A 142 10.82 -6.89 -10.49
CA GLU A 142 10.45 -6.89 -9.08
C GLU A 142 9.37 -5.82 -8.87
N ASP A 143 8.11 -6.25 -8.94
CA ASP A 143 6.94 -5.35 -8.78
C ASP A 143 6.44 -5.37 -7.33
N TYR A 144 7.36 -5.37 -6.40
CA TYR A 144 7.15 -5.31 -4.96
C TYR A 144 8.23 -4.46 -4.30
N ILE A 145 7.95 -4.04 -3.08
CA ILE A 145 8.94 -3.42 -2.19
C ILE A 145 8.77 -3.96 -0.78
N PHE A 146 9.82 -3.81 0.03
CA PHE A 146 9.74 -3.99 1.47
C PHE A 146 9.60 -2.65 2.16
N ALA A 147 8.67 -2.58 3.14
CA ALA A 147 8.43 -1.41 3.96
C ALA A 147 8.44 -1.79 5.45
N GLY A 148 8.80 -0.84 6.30
CA GLY A 148 8.84 -1.03 7.74
C GLY A 148 7.44 -0.99 8.36
N ARG A 149 7.33 -1.50 9.57
CA ARG A 149 6.10 -1.48 10.37
C ARG A 149 5.54 -0.06 10.58
N GLU A 150 6.45 0.92 10.68
CA GLU A 150 6.14 2.34 10.91
C GLU A 150 5.72 3.09 9.63
N THR A 151 5.75 2.42 8.47
CA THR A 151 5.36 3.03 7.20
C THR A 151 3.91 3.47 7.25
N ASN A 152 3.66 4.74 7.00
CA ASN A 152 2.32 5.30 6.99
C ASN A 152 1.66 5.21 5.60
N VAL A 153 0.35 5.49 5.54
CA VAL A 153 -0.43 5.35 4.30
C VAL A 153 0.06 6.27 3.18
N PHE A 154 0.54 7.48 3.49
CA PHE A 154 1.03 8.40 2.45
C PHE A 154 2.35 7.95 1.83
N GLU A 155 3.25 7.40 2.65
CA GLU A 155 4.48 6.76 2.16
C GLU A 155 4.15 5.58 1.25
N ALA A 156 3.16 4.77 1.63
CA ALA A 156 2.68 3.67 0.78
C ALA A 156 2.11 4.19 -0.55
N PHE A 157 1.27 5.23 -0.53
CA PHE A 157 0.73 5.85 -1.76
C PHE A 157 1.85 6.36 -2.68
N GLU A 158 2.90 6.96 -2.11
CA GLU A 158 4.06 7.40 -2.90
C GLU A 158 4.78 6.23 -3.57
N HIS A 159 4.88 5.10 -2.90
CA HIS A 159 5.47 3.92 -3.52
C HIS A 159 4.67 3.47 -4.75
N PHE A 160 3.34 3.34 -4.63
CA PHE A 160 2.48 2.98 -5.77
C PHE A 160 2.57 4.03 -6.89
N ARG A 161 2.49 5.32 -6.56
CA ARG A 161 2.59 6.42 -7.52
C ARG A 161 3.94 6.46 -8.23
N ARG A 162 5.03 6.18 -7.52
CA ARG A 162 6.38 6.14 -8.10
C ARG A 162 6.50 5.06 -9.17
N PHE A 163 5.98 3.86 -8.91
CA PHE A 163 5.96 2.78 -9.89
C PHE A 163 5.12 3.16 -11.12
N GLN A 164 3.93 3.71 -10.88
CA GLN A 164 3.05 4.18 -11.97
C GLN A 164 3.72 5.23 -12.86
N LYS A 165 4.44 6.20 -12.28
CA LYS A 165 5.21 7.21 -13.04
C LYS A 165 6.32 6.60 -13.90
N GLN A 166 6.81 5.42 -13.54
CA GLN A 166 7.80 4.66 -14.30
C GLN A 166 7.16 3.74 -15.35
N GLY A 167 5.83 3.79 -15.52
CA GLY A 167 5.09 2.87 -16.40
C GLY A 167 5.06 1.43 -15.88
N ARG A 168 5.27 1.23 -14.57
CA ARG A 168 5.23 -0.06 -13.88
C ARG A 168 4.08 -0.07 -12.88
N GLU A 169 3.68 -1.27 -12.47
CA GLU A 169 2.65 -1.46 -11.46
C GLU A 169 3.27 -2.11 -10.23
N LEU A 170 3.18 -1.44 -9.08
CA LEU A 170 3.58 -2.03 -7.81
C LEU A 170 2.49 -3.02 -7.38
N ARG A 171 2.84 -4.29 -7.32
CA ARG A 171 1.91 -5.37 -6.99
C ARG A 171 1.72 -5.58 -5.49
N ALA A 172 2.76 -5.29 -4.71
CA ALA A 172 2.69 -5.44 -3.26
C ALA A 172 3.71 -4.58 -2.52
N VAL A 173 3.31 -4.09 -1.35
CA VAL A 173 4.18 -3.60 -0.29
C VAL A 173 4.24 -4.68 0.78
N LEU A 174 5.41 -5.29 0.96
CA LEU A 174 5.67 -6.36 1.93
C LEU A 174 6.13 -5.72 3.25
N ILE A 175 5.31 -5.83 4.28
CA ILE A 175 5.58 -5.20 5.58
C ILE A 175 6.41 -6.15 6.44
N THR A 176 7.56 -5.65 6.91
CA THR A 176 8.43 -6.32 7.88
C THR A 176 8.75 -5.36 9.02
N GLU A 177 9.43 -5.80 10.07
CA GLU A 177 9.68 -4.93 11.24
C GLU A 177 10.42 -3.63 10.86
N HIS A 178 11.41 -3.71 9.96
CA HIS A 178 12.24 -2.56 9.56
C HIS A 178 12.40 -2.42 8.04
N GLY A 179 11.49 -2.97 7.24
CA GLY A 179 11.54 -2.88 5.78
C GLY A 179 12.65 -3.71 5.13
N ARG A 180 13.08 -4.81 5.75
CA ARG A 180 14.15 -5.64 5.23
C ARG A 180 13.64 -7.01 4.81
N GLU A 181 14.10 -7.48 3.66
CA GLU A 181 13.72 -8.76 3.07
C GLU A 181 14.00 -9.98 3.97
N ASN A 182 15.09 -9.93 4.74
CA ASN A 182 15.52 -11.01 5.64
C ASN A 182 14.76 -11.06 6.99
N GLN A 183 13.73 -10.27 7.15
CA GLN A 183 12.90 -10.22 8.35
C GLN A 183 11.60 -11.01 8.15
N LYS A 184 10.94 -11.30 9.27
CA LYS A 184 9.62 -11.93 9.24
C LYS A 184 8.61 -11.01 8.54
N LEU A 185 7.87 -11.55 7.59
CA LEU A 185 6.74 -10.87 6.97
C LEU A 185 5.62 -10.68 8.01
N LEU A 186 5.19 -9.44 8.19
CA LEU A 186 4.12 -9.04 9.12
C LEU A 186 2.80 -8.85 8.39
N GLY A 187 2.84 -8.36 7.14
CA GLY A 187 1.67 -8.09 6.35
C GLY A 187 2.02 -7.84 4.89
N ILE A 188 1.00 -7.79 4.07
CA ILE A 188 1.06 -7.43 2.65
C ILE A 188 -0.02 -6.40 2.34
N MET A 189 0.36 -5.29 1.72
CA MET A 189 -0.56 -4.30 1.18
C MET A 189 -0.54 -4.37 -0.34
N THR A 190 -1.70 -4.36 -0.94
CA THR A 190 -1.90 -4.41 -2.40
C THR A 190 -2.75 -3.22 -2.85
N ASP A 191 -3.01 -3.11 -4.16
CA ASP A 191 -3.90 -2.11 -4.73
C ASP A 191 -5.33 -2.16 -4.15
N ARG A 192 -5.80 -3.34 -3.74
CA ARG A 192 -7.11 -3.50 -3.07
C ARG A 192 -7.16 -2.73 -1.75
N ASP A 193 -6.09 -2.80 -0.96
CA ASP A 193 -6.01 -2.18 0.36
C ASP A 193 -5.88 -0.64 0.26
N LEU A 194 -5.44 -0.12 -0.91
CA LEU A 194 -5.33 1.32 -1.16
C LEU A 194 -6.68 2.04 -1.03
N ALA A 195 -7.77 1.45 -1.52
CA ALA A 195 -9.08 2.10 -1.48
C ALA A 195 -9.52 2.35 -0.03
N GLU A 196 -9.29 1.39 0.86
CA GLU A 196 -9.60 1.50 2.29
C GLU A 196 -8.68 2.52 2.99
N ALA A 197 -7.39 2.50 2.65
CA ALA A 197 -6.43 3.47 3.16
C ALA A 197 -6.73 4.91 2.69
N TYR A 198 -7.17 5.10 1.43
CA TYR A 198 -7.62 6.41 0.93
C TYR A 198 -8.83 6.92 1.69
N ALA A 199 -9.86 6.08 1.89
CA ALA A 199 -11.07 6.45 2.63
C ALA A 199 -10.76 6.89 4.08
N ALA A 200 -9.73 6.31 4.71
CA ALA A 200 -9.34 6.68 6.07
C ALA A 200 -8.71 8.07 6.18
N VAL A 201 -8.15 8.60 5.10
CA VAL A 201 -7.50 9.93 5.03
C VAL A 201 -8.29 10.94 4.19
N GLU A 202 -9.44 10.56 3.65
CA GLU A 202 -10.37 11.47 2.98
C GLU A 202 -11.12 12.33 3.99
N VAL A 203 -11.24 13.65 3.69
CA VAL A 203 -11.86 14.68 4.57
C VAL A 203 -13.02 15.35 3.86
#